data_f2d45fc805379a8830195cfe9650b501
#
_entry.id   f2d45fc805379a8830195cfe9650b501
#
_cell.length_a   1.000
_cell.length_b   1.000
_cell.length_c   1.000
_cell.angle_alpha   90.00
_cell.angle_beta   90.00
_cell.angle_gamma   90.00
#
_symmetry.space_group_name_H-M   'P 1'
#
loop_
_entity.id
_entity.type
_entity.pdbx_description
1 polymer ?
#
loop_
_entity_poly.entity_id
_entity_poly.type
_entity_poly.pdbx_seq_one_letter_code
_entity_poly.pdbx_strand_id
1 'polypeptide(L)'
;MYKMLAFDLDGTLNNDDKVITPMTREAIMAVQEQGVIVALVSGRQAPGLQREADALRLQDYHGLRISYNGGRIEDATTGEILFDSSIEETIAVDFLRHLEAWPELSPIVDDGEFIYTTDASRHKVMAESRNNNLKVRIVANIAESVNFRPVKILTAAPNELLVPRLEDIRHGFEDKMSFVQSAPWFYEGTAKGVSKSASLGAACERLGIRPQEVMAFGDAQNDMSMLDFAGYGVAMGNACSELKAIADEITLSNNEDGIAAAISRHFDI
;
A
#
# COMPACT_ATOMS: atom_id res chain seq x y z
N MET A 1 -23.87 2.54 11.62
CA MET A 1 -22.65 2.52 12.44
C MET A 1 -21.55 1.84 11.64
N TYR A 2 -20.39 2.44 11.53
CA TYR A 2 -19.27 1.87 10.80
C TYR A 2 -18.64 0.73 11.61
N LYS A 3 -18.21 -0.33 10.89
CA LYS A 3 -17.57 -1.52 11.47
C LYS A 3 -16.09 -1.62 11.11
N MET A 4 -15.66 -0.86 10.09
CA MET A 4 -14.27 -0.83 9.65
C MET A 4 -13.87 0.61 9.33
N LEU A 5 -12.66 1.00 9.76
CA LEU A 5 -11.96 2.19 9.34
C LEU A 5 -10.74 1.79 8.52
N ALA A 6 -10.63 2.27 7.29
CA ALA A 6 -9.51 2.02 6.40
C ALA A 6 -8.68 3.30 6.22
N PHE A 7 -7.38 3.21 6.49
CA PHE A 7 -6.47 4.36 6.44
C PHE A 7 -5.35 4.13 5.44
N ASP A 8 -5.16 5.05 4.49
CA ASP A 8 -3.85 5.19 3.87
C ASP A 8 -2.82 5.66 4.90
N LEU A 9 -1.53 5.48 4.62
CA LEU A 9 -0.46 5.80 5.56
C LEU A 9 0.17 7.18 5.31
N ASP A 10 0.82 7.34 4.17
CA ASP A 10 1.70 8.48 3.92
C ASP A 10 0.91 9.70 3.43
N GLY A 11 0.82 10.74 4.24
CA GLY A 11 -0.03 11.91 3.96
C GLY A 11 -1.44 11.78 4.52
N THR A 12 -1.79 10.64 5.11
CA THR A 12 -3.09 10.37 5.73
C THR A 12 -2.92 10.06 7.22
N LEU A 13 -2.54 8.83 7.58
CA LEU A 13 -2.37 8.41 8.97
C LEU A 13 -1.12 9.00 9.61
N ASN A 14 -0.03 9.04 8.85
CA ASN A 14 1.23 9.64 9.26
C ASN A 14 1.27 11.12 8.90
N ASN A 15 1.74 11.94 9.84
CA ASN A 15 2.08 13.33 9.57
C ASN A 15 3.37 13.45 8.73
N ASP A 16 3.84 14.66 8.44
CA ASP A 16 5.04 14.89 7.64
C ASP A 16 6.33 14.39 8.33
N ASP A 17 6.32 14.28 9.66
CA ASP A 17 7.42 13.67 10.45
C ASP A 17 7.36 12.13 10.44
N LYS A 18 6.43 11.53 9.68
CA LYS A 18 6.22 10.09 9.54
C LYS A 18 5.83 9.40 10.86
N VAL A 19 5.04 10.07 11.68
CA VAL A 19 4.50 9.53 12.94
C VAL A 19 2.99 9.72 13.01
N ILE A 20 2.31 8.82 13.72
CA ILE A 20 0.92 8.98 14.11
C ILE A 20 0.89 9.93 15.31
N THR A 21 0.14 11.02 15.22
CA THR A 21 0.03 11.97 16.32
C THR A 21 -0.68 11.34 17.52
N PRO A 22 -0.41 11.81 18.75
CA PRO A 22 -1.08 11.28 19.94
C PRO A 22 -2.61 11.35 19.87
N MET A 23 -3.19 12.46 19.40
CA MET A 23 -4.63 12.64 19.29
C MET A 23 -5.26 11.69 18.28
N THR A 24 -4.65 11.53 17.10
CA THR A 24 -5.10 10.57 16.09
C THR A 24 -5.00 9.13 16.62
N ARG A 25 -3.92 8.79 17.32
CA ARG A 25 -3.75 7.47 17.92
C ARG A 25 -4.83 7.20 18.98
N GLU A 26 -5.09 8.12 19.88
CA GLU A 26 -6.11 7.99 20.93
C GLU A 26 -7.51 7.79 20.32
N ALA A 27 -7.88 8.57 19.30
CA ALA A 27 -9.15 8.43 18.62
C ALA A 27 -9.32 7.05 17.96
N ILE A 28 -8.28 6.55 17.26
CA ILE A 28 -8.31 5.23 16.64
C ILE A 28 -8.39 4.12 17.69
N MET A 29 -7.64 4.23 18.79
CA MET A 29 -7.71 3.27 19.89
C MET A 29 -9.12 3.20 20.49
N ALA A 30 -9.77 4.36 20.72
CA ALA A 30 -11.11 4.40 21.27
C ALA A 30 -12.16 3.73 20.41
N VAL A 31 -12.07 3.84 19.08
CA VAL A 31 -13.00 3.13 18.17
C VAL A 31 -12.70 1.63 18.08
N GLN A 32 -11.43 1.21 18.17
CA GLN A 32 -11.08 -0.23 18.27
C GLN A 32 -11.67 -0.86 19.55
N GLU A 33 -11.66 -0.15 20.68
CA GLU A 33 -12.28 -0.58 21.94
C GLU A 33 -13.82 -0.74 21.82
N GLN A 34 -14.45 -0.05 20.87
CA GLN A 34 -15.86 -0.23 20.50
C GLN A 34 -16.10 -1.39 19.52
N GLY A 35 -15.06 -2.14 19.14
CA GLY A 35 -15.13 -3.27 18.22
C GLY A 35 -15.06 -2.90 16.74
N VAL A 36 -14.61 -1.69 16.40
CA VAL A 36 -14.38 -1.28 15.01
C VAL A 36 -13.03 -1.83 14.54
N ILE A 37 -13.03 -2.52 13.40
CA ILE A 37 -11.82 -3.05 12.79
C ILE A 37 -11.04 -1.92 12.10
N VAL A 38 -9.74 -1.86 12.33
CA VAL A 38 -8.85 -0.91 11.66
C VAL A 38 -8.05 -1.63 10.58
N ALA A 39 -8.09 -1.10 9.36
CA ALA A 39 -7.30 -1.57 8.22
C ALA A 39 -6.29 -0.50 7.80
N LEU A 40 -5.01 -0.83 7.82
CA LEU A 40 -3.95 -0.02 7.19
C LEU A 40 -3.83 -0.43 5.73
N VAL A 41 -3.95 0.52 4.80
CA VAL A 41 -4.00 0.25 3.36
C VAL A 41 -2.92 1.07 2.65
N SER A 42 -1.81 0.44 2.26
CA SER A 42 -0.65 1.16 1.73
C SER A 42 -0.02 0.49 0.49
N GLY A 43 0.68 1.31 -0.29
CA GLY A 43 1.58 0.82 -1.36
C GLY A 43 2.89 0.21 -0.84
N ARG A 44 3.18 0.36 0.46
CA ARG A 44 4.37 -0.23 1.08
C ARG A 44 4.28 -1.76 1.10
N GLN A 45 5.45 -2.40 1.18
CA GLN A 45 5.58 -3.84 1.47
C GLN A 45 5.11 -4.15 2.90
N ALA A 46 4.69 -5.39 3.15
CA ALA A 46 4.07 -5.77 4.44
C ALA A 46 4.90 -5.40 5.69
N PRO A 47 6.24 -5.62 5.74
CA PRO A 47 7.03 -5.19 6.90
C PRO A 47 7.08 -3.67 7.10
N GLY A 48 6.83 -2.88 6.04
CA GLY A 48 6.77 -1.42 6.11
C GLY A 48 5.54 -0.85 6.83
N LEU A 49 4.54 -1.70 7.16
CA LEU A 49 3.35 -1.32 7.92
C LEU A 49 3.47 -1.66 9.42
N GLN A 50 4.52 -2.41 9.81
CA GLN A 50 4.62 -2.96 11.17
C GLN A 50 4.65 -1.89 12.26
N ARG A 51 5.38 -0.80 12.04
CA ARG A 51 5.50 0.27 13.01
C ARG A 51 4.15 0.93 13.35
N GLU A 52 3.35 1.21 12.33
CA GLU A 52 2.02 1.80 12.48
C GLU A 52 1.04 0.79 13.08
N ALA A 53 1.13 -0.48 12.68
CA ALA A 53 0.34 -1.57 13.25
C ALA A 53 0.61 -1.74 14.75
N ASP A 54 1.88 -1.72 15.16
CA ASP A 54 2.27 -1.78 16.58
C ASP A 54 1.80 -0.55 17.35
N ALA A 55 1.96 0.66 16.78
CA ALA A 55 1.53 1.90 17.42
C ALA A 55 0.02 1.93 17.69
N LEU A 56 -0.78 1.32 16.81
CA LEU A 56 -2.23 1.19 16.96
C LEU A 56 -2.67 -0.12 17.62
N ARG A 57 -1.72 -0.98 18.02
CA ARG A 57 -1.99 -2.27 18.66
C ARG A 57 -2.95 -3.15 17.85
N LEU A 58 -2.81 -3.16 16.51
CA LEU A 58 -3.72 -3.89 15.63
C LEU A 58 -3.81 -5.39 15.96
N GLN A 59 -2.74 -5.98 16.49
CA GLN A 59 -2.68 -7.38 16.92
C GLN A 59 -3.64 -7.70 18.08
N ASP A 60 -4.09 -6.70 18.84
CA ASP A 60 -5.01 -6.89 19.96
C ASP A 60 -6.49 -6.80 19.55
N TYR A 61 -6.76 -6.29 18.32
CA TYR A 61 -8.09 -5.94 17.84
C TYR A 61 -8.46 -6.55 16.48
N HIS A 62 -7.74 -7.58 16.01
CA HIS A 62 -7.93 -8.16 14.69
C HIS A 62 -7.87 -7.14 13.54
N GLY A 63 -6.99 -6.15 13.69
CA GLY A 63 -6.76 -5.17 12.64
C GLY A 63 -6.10 -5.80 11.40
N LEU A 64 -6.23 -5.14 10.26
CA LEU A 64 -5.72 -5.63 8.99
C LEU A 64 -4.51 -4.82 8.51
N ARG A 65 -3.53 -5.51 7.94
CA ARG A 65 -2.46 -4.92 7.14
C ARG A 65 -2.72 -5.23 5.67
N ILE A 66 -3.05 -4.21 4.89
CA ILE A 66 -3.26 -4.30 3.44
C ILE A 66 -2.08 -3.61 2.77
N SER A 67 -1.18 -4.40 2.22
CA SER A 67 0.10 -3.97 1.64
C SER A 67 0.10 -4.05 0.11
N TYR A 68 1.13 -3.48 -0.53
CA TYR A 68 1.35 -3.51 -1.98
C TYR A 68 0.16 -2.94 -2.77
N ASN A 69 -0.47 -1.82 -2.29
CA ASN A 69 -1.69 -1.24 -2.88
C ASN A 69 -2.87 -2.22 -2.98
N GLY A 70 -2.94 -3.19 -2.06
CA GLY A 70 -4.00 -4.20 -2.02
C GLY A 70 -3.58 -5.58 -2.55
N GLY A 71 -2.30 -5.78 -2.84
CA GLY A 71 -1.80 -7.09 -3.29
C GLY A 71 -1.82 -8.17 -2.21
N ARG A 72 -1.78 -7.78 -0.92
CA ARG A 72 -1.83 -8.73 0.20
C ARG A 72 -2.61 -8.17 1.37
N ILE A 73 -3.44 -9.01 2.00
CA ILE A 73 -4.15 -8.73 3.24
C ILE A 73 -3.67 -9.72 4.30
N GLU A 74 -3.30 -9.20 5.45
CA GLU A 74 -2.84 -9.98 6.59
C GLU A 74 -3.61 -9.58 7.85
N ASP A 75 -4.08 -10.54 8.62
CA ASP A 75 -4.61 -10.32 9.96
C ASP A 75 -3.44 -10.06 10.92
N ALA A 76 -3.44 -8.89 11.57
CA ALA A 76 -2.33 -8.49 12.44
C ALA A 76 -2.25 -9.29 13.74
N THR A 77 -3.34 -9.96 14.17
CA THR A 77 -3.38 -10.77 15.39
C THR A 77 -2.77 -12.15 15.14
N THR A 78 -3.17 -12.80 14.05
CA THR A 78 -2.80 -14.18 13.76
C THR A 78 -1.60 -14.30 12.83
N GLY A 79 -1.30 -13.27 12.05
CA GLY A 79 -0.34 -13.32 10.95
C GLY A 79 -0.85 -14.10 9.73
N GLU A 80 -2.14 -14.49 9.72
CA GLU A 80 -2.75 -15.21 8.59
C GLU A 80 -2.84 -14.29 7.37
N ILE A 81 -2.39 -14.79 6.22
CA ILE A 81 -2.62 -14.13 4.94
C ILE A 81 -4.05 -14.45 4.50
N LEU A 82 -4.92 -13.44 4.57
CA LEU A 82 -6.35 -13.56 4.22
C LEU A 82 -6.58 -13.45 2.71
N PHE A 83 -5.71 -12.73 2.02
CA PHE A 83 -5.74 -12.54 0.57
C PHE A 83 -4.34 -12.34 0.05
N ASP A 84 -4.02 -12.94 -1.10
CA ASP A 84 -2.75 -12.76 -1.80
C ASP A 84 -3.01 -12.74 -3.32
N SER A 85 -2.60 -11.65 -3.95
CA SER A 85 -2.64 -11.46 -5.40
C SER A 85 -1.21 -11.33 -5.93
N SER A 86 -0.42 -12.37 -5.71
CA SER A 86 0.96 -12.43 -6.20
C SER A 86 1.00 -12.68 -7.72
N ILE A 87 2.04 -12.13 -8.37
CA ILE A 87 2.34 -12.40 -9.78
C ILE A 87 2.76 -13.87 -9.92
N GLU A 88 2.26 -14.55 -10.93
CA GLU A 88 2.71 -15.92 -11.22
C GLU A 88 4.23 -15.94 -11.45
N GLU A 89 4.92 -16.91 -10.86
CA GLU A 89 6.40 -17.01 -10.88
C GLU A 89 6.95 -16.93 -12.31
N THR A 90 6.35 -17.66 -13.25
CA THR A 90 6.77 -17.64 -14.66
C THR A 90 6.62 -16.27 -15.30
N ILE A 91 5.55 -15.53 -14.98
CA ILE A 91 5.33 -14.16 -15.48
C ILE A 91 6.36 -13.21 -14.84
N ALA A 92 6.62 -13.35 -13.54
CA ALA A 92 7.60 -12.54 -12.83
C ALA A 92 9.01 -12.72 -13.40
N VAL A 93 9.42 -13.98 -13.63
CA VAL A 93 10.73 -14.31 -14.22
C VAL A 93 10.84 -13.78 -15.64
N ASP A 94 9.81 -13.95 -16.49
CA ASP A 94 9.80 -13.44 -17.84
C ASP A 94 9.86 -11.91 -17.88
N PHE A 95 9.16 -11.24 -16.98
CA PHE A 95 9.19 -9.78 -16.88
C PHE A 95 10.56 -9.28 -16.38
N LEU A 96 11.18 -9.94 -15.39
CA LEU A 96 12.52 -9.60 -14.93
C LEU A 96 13.57 -9.76 -16.04
N ARG A 97 13.47 -10.83 -16.86
CA ARG A 97 14.33 -11.02 -18.05
C ARG A 97 14.10 -9.95 -19.11
N HIS A 98 12.84 -9.52 -19.31
CA HIS A 98 12.52 -8.42 -20.21
C HIS A 98 13.22 -7.13 -19.78
N LEU A 99 13.27 -6.83 -18.47
CA LEU A 99 13.94 -5.66 -17.92
C LEU A 99 15.47 -5.66 -18.10
N GLU A 100 16.10 -6.82 -18.37
CA GLU A 100 17.55 -6.92 -18.65
C GLU A 100 17.97 -6.17 -19.92
N ALA A 101 17.02 -5.86 -20.82
CA ALA A 101 17.29 -5.05 -22.02
C ALA A 101 17.72 -3.60 -21.67
N TRP A 102 17.44 -3.14 -20.46
CA TRP A 102 17.75 -1.77 -20.01
C TRP A 102 18.60 -1.77 -18.73
N PRO A 103 19.94 -1.87 -18.86
CA PRO A 103 20.84 -1.93 -17.70
C PRO A 103 20.78 -0.72 -16.77
N GLU A 104 20.29 0.43 -17.25
CA GLU A 104 20.07 1.65 -16.47
C GLU A 104 18.90 1.53 -15.49
N LEU A 105 17.94 0.64 -15.75
CA LEU A 105 16.82 0.41 -14.84
C LEU A 105 17.22 -0.50 -13.68
N SER A 106 16.67 -0.25 -12.51
CA SER A 106 16.92 -1.02 -11.29
C SER A 106 15.67 -1.80 -10.91
N PRO A 107 15.53 -3.07 -11.33
CA PRO A 107 14.48 -3.92 -10.82
C PRO A 107 14.66 -4.16 -9.32
N ILE A 108 13.57 -4.08 -8.58
CA ILE A 108 13.47 -4.35 -7.14
C ILE A 108 12.31 -5.31 -6.96
N VAL A 109 12.61 -6.50 -6.48
CA VAL A 109 11.62 -7.53 -6.14
C VAL A 109 11.92 -8.05 -4.75
N ASP A 110 10.89 -8.38 -3.98
CA ASP A 110 11.05 -8.88 -2.61
C ASP A 110 10.26 -10.17 -2.36
N ASP A 111 10.72 -10.96 -1.37
CA ASP A 111 10.05 -12.15 -0.87
C ASP A 111 9.32 -11.89 0.48
N GLY A 112 9.26 -10.63 0.90
CA GLY A 112 8.74 -10.19 2.20
C GLY A 112 9.81 -10.08 3.29
N GLU A 113 11.02 -10.57 3.07
CA GLU A 113 12.17 -10.42 3.97
C GLU A 113 13.36 -9.72 3.30
N PHE A 114 13.64 -10.09 2.06
CA PHE A 114 14.77 -9.58 1.29
C PHE A 114 14.33 -8.90 0.00
N ILE A 115 14.95 -7.76 -0.30
CA ILE A 115 14.98 -7.18 -1.64
C ILE A 115 16.13 -7.88 -2.41
N TYR A 116 15.80 -8.40 -3.59
CA TYR A 116 16.78 -8.99 -4.52
C TYR A 116 17.25 -7.91 -5.48
N THR A 117 18.57 -7.78 -5.61
CA THR A 117 19.22 -6.82 -6.52
C THR A 117 20.58 -7.35 -6.97
N THR A 118 21.07 -6.86 -8.11
CA THR A 118 22.44 -7.16 -8.56
C THR A 118 23.48 -6.24 -7.91
N ASP A 119 23.06 -5.08 -7.39
CA ASP A 119 23.93 -4.10 -6.74
C ASP A 119 23.09 -3.20 -5.81
N ALA A 120 23.44 -3.16 -4.53
CA ALA A 120 22.76 -2.33 -3.52
C ALA A 120 22.89 -0.80 -3.78
N SER A 121 23.87 -0.36 -4.56
CA SER A 121 24.05 1.05 -4.92
C SER A 121 23.10 1.53 -6.03
N ARG A 122 22.37 0.62 -6.66
CA ARG A 122 21.41 0.96 -7.72
C ARG A 122 20.32 1.90 -7.22
N HIS A 123 19.72 2.61 -8.16
CA HIS A 123 18.77 3.68 -7.87
C HIS A 123 17.64 3.21 -6.94
N LYS A 124 17.49 3.92 -5.82
CA LYS A 124 16.44 3.70 -4.79
C LYS A 124 16.45 2.37 -4.01
N VAL A 125 17.28 1.38 -4.33
CA VAL A 125 17.33 0.08 -3.64
C VAL A 125 17.44 0.23 -2.12
N MET A 126 18.43 0.99 -1.65
CA MET A 126 18.62 1.21 -0.21
C MET A 126 17.54 2.10 0.42
N ALA A 127 16.87 2.94 -0.36
CA ALA A 127 15.71 3.71 0.13
C ALA A 127 14.52 2.78 0.37
N GLU A 128 14.21 1.90 -0.60
CA GLU A 128 13.15 0.89 -0.44
C GLU A 128 13.41 -0.06 0.72
N SER A 129 14.66 -0.53 0.86
CA SER A 129 15.07 -1.37 1.99
C SER A 129 14.74 -0.69 3.35
N ARG A 130 15.15 0.57 3.51
CA ARG A 130 14.89 1.32 4.75
C ARG A 130 13.42 1.63 4.98
N ASN A 131 12.72 2.08 3.93
CA ASN A 131 11.32 2.48 4.02
C ASN A 131 10.40 1.32 4.40
N ASN A 132 10.76 0.10 3.97
CA ASN A 132 9.94 -1.09 4.15
C ASN A 132 10.55 -2.09 5.15
N ASN A 133 11.64 -1.72 5.84
CA ASN A 133 12.33 -2.59 6.80
C ASN A 133 12.72 -3.96 6.20
N LEU A 134 13.15 -3.97 4.93
CA LEU A 134 13.59 -5.17 4.22
C LEU A 134 15.12 -5.25 4.18
N LYS A 135 15.67 -6.45 4.29
CA LYS A 135 17.09 -6.72 4.07
C LYS A 135 17.39 -6.69 2.57
N VAL A 136 18.66 -6.48 2.20
CA VAL A 136 19.11 -6.54 0.81
C VAL A 136 19.89 -7.82 0.56
N ARG A 137 19.53 -8.55 -0.50
CA ARG A 137 20.25 -9.74 -0.98
C ARG A 137 20.81 -9.44 -2.36
N ILE A 138 22.14 -9.44 -2.46
CA ILE A 138 22.83 -9.25 -3.74
C ILE A 138 22.92 -10.60 -4.43
N VAL A 139 22.47 -10.67 -5.68
CA VAL A 139 22.44 -11.87 -6.52
C VAL A 139 23.11 -11.61 -7.87
N ALA A 140 23.59 -12.66 -8.52
CA ALA A 140 24.22 -12.53 -9.83
C ALA A 140 23.21 -12.14 -10.94
N ASN A 141 22.00 -12.72 -10.88
CA ASN A 141 20.89 -12.44 -11.77
C ASN A 141 19.58 -12.52 -10.97
N ILE A 142 18.74 -11.48 -11.05
CA ILE A 142 17.49 -11.41 -10.28
C ILE A 142 16.50 -12.45 -10.82
N ALA A 143 16.31 -12.53 -12.16
CA ALA A 143 15.36 -13.45 -12.76
C ALA A 143 15.66 -14.93 -12.46
N GLU A 144 16.94 -15.28 -12.37
CA GLU A 144 17.38 -16.65 -12.01
C GLU A 144 17.26 -16.93 -10.50
N SER A 145 17.17 -15.88 -9.68
CA SER A 145 17.12 -16.00 -8.21
C SER A 145 15.68 -15.99 -7.67
N VAL A 146 14.71 -15.56 -8.47
CA VAL A 146 13.30 -15.57 -8.10
C VAL A 146 12.72 -16.97 -8.32
N ASN A 147 12.41 -17.63 -7.21
CA ASN A 147 11.75 -18.94 -7.15
C ASN A 147 10.51 -18.87 -6.24
N PHE A 148 9.86 -17.72 -6.23
CA PHE A 148 8.67 -17.40 -5.46
C PHE A 148 7.75 -16.53 -6.31
N ARG A 149 6.53 -16.32 -5.84
CA ARG A 149 5.52 -15.44 -6.47
C ARG A 149 5.59 -14.05 -5.81
N PRO A 150 6.24 -13.05 -6.43
CA PRO A 150 6.28 -11.71 -5.85
C PRO A 150 4.93 -11.02 -5.96
N VAL A 151 4.59 -10.22 -4.95
CA VAL A 151 3.36 -9.41 -4.99
C VAL A 151 3.53 -8.20 -5.92
N LYS A 152 4.74 -7.66 -5.97
CA LYS A 152 5.10 -6.49 -6.78
C LYS A 152 6.51 -6.62 -7.34
N ILE A 153 6.70 -6.13 -8.56
CA ILE A 153 8.03 -5.85 -9.12
C ILE A 153 8.10 -4.34 -9.37
N LEU A 154 9.05 -3.69 -8.72
CA LEU A 154 9.28 -2.26 -8.83
C LEU A 154 10.46 -2.02 -9.79
N THR A 155 10.27 -1.17 -10.78
CA THR A 155 11.34 -0.70 -11.66
C THR A 155 11.71 0.72 -11.26
N ALA A 156 12.96 0.93 -10.83
CA ALA A 156 13.45 2.22 -10.37
C ALA A 156 14.52 2.79 -11.29
N ALA A 157 14.42 4.08 -11.60
CA ALA A 157 15.44 4.85 -12.29
C ALA A 157 15.20 6.36 -12.07
N PRO A 158 16.19 7.24 -12.35
CA PRO A 158 15.94 8.66 -12.51
C PRO A 158 14.80 8.92 -13.51
N ASN A 159 13.96 9.94 -13.26
CA ASN A 159 12.77 10.21 -14.05
C ASN A 159 13.04 10.34 -15.55
N GLU A 160 14.13 11.00 -15.91
CA GLU A 160 14.58 11.21 -17.29
C GLU A 160 14.96 9.92 -18.03
N LEU A 161 15.29 8.85 -17.30
CA LEU A 161 15.57 7.51 -17.86
C LEU A 161 14.31 6.62 -17.84
N LEU A 162 13.47 6.76 -16.81
CA LEU A 162 12.31 5.91 -16.60
C LEU A 162 11.15 6.26 -17.54
N VAL A 163 10.77 7.55 -17.60
CA VAL A 163 9.56 7.98 -18.34
C VAL A 163 9.59 7.61 -19.84
N PRO A 164 10.71 7.76 -20.56
CA PRO A 164 10.77 7.34 -21.97
C PRO A 164 10.61 5.83 -22.18
N ARG A 165 10.72 5.01 -21.14
CA ARG A 165 10.68 3.56 -21.19
C ARG A 165 9.36 2.93 -20.72
N LEU A 166 8.42 3.70 -20.19
CA LEU A 166 7.20 3.17 -19.58
C LEU A 166 6.41 2.26 -20.54
N GLU A 167 6.29 2.65 -21.81
CA GLU A 167 5.64 1.84 -22.84
C GLU A 167 6.43 0.56 -23.15
N ASP A 168 7.74 0.67 -23.33
CA ASP A 168 8.62 -0.47 -23.59
C ASP A 168 8.61 -1.47 -22.43
N ILE A 169 8.66 -0.96 -21.17
CA ILE A 169 8.67 -1.80 -19.96
C ILE A 169 7.40 -2.66 -19.88
N ARG A 170 6.22 -2.08 -20.13
CA ARG A 170 4.96 -2.84 -20.02
C ARG A 170 4.65 -3.71 -21.25
N HIS A 171 5.29 -3.44 -22.39
CA HIS A 171 4.97 -4.08 -23.66
C HIS A 171 5.05 -5.61 -23.57
N GLY A 172 3.95 -6.28 -23.95
CA GLY A 172 3.79 -7.74 -23.89
C GLY A 172 3.41 -8.31 -22.53
N PHE A 173 3.20 -7.44 -21.53
CA PHE A 173 2.75 -7.83 -20.18
C PHE A 173 1.42 -7.19 -19.76
N GLU A 174 0.82 -6.33 -20.59
CA GLU A 174 -0.38 -5.56 -20.28
C GLU A 174 -1.59 -6.45 -19.98
N ASP A 175 -1.66 -7.63 -20.57
CA ASP A 175 -2.73 -8.59 -20.34
C ASP A 175 -2.50 -9.44 -19.08
N LYS A 176 -1.26 -9.49 -18.58
CA LYS A 176 -0.83 -10.34 -17.46
C LYS A 176 -0.63 -9.57 -16.17
N MET A 177 -0.25 -8.30 -16.26
CA MET A 177 0.12 -7.43 -15.15
C MET A 177 -0.59 -6.08 -15.25
N SER A 178 -0.76 -5.42 -14.11
CA SER A 178 -1.14 -4.01 -14.01
C SER A 178 0.09 -3.16 -13.74
N PHE A 179 0.15 -1.97 -14.35
CA PHE A 179 1.30 -1.07 -14.22
C PHE A 179 0.86 0.31 -13.77
N VAL A 180 1.61 0.91 -12.84
CA VAL A 180 1.38 2.28 -12.37
C VAL A 180 2.71 2.98 -12.08
N GLN A 181 2.81 4.26 -12.44
CA GLN A 181 3.90 5.11 -11.98
C GLN A 181 3.52 5.69 -10.61
N SER A 182 4.09 5.13 -9.54
CA SER A 182 3.79 5.53 -8.16
C SER A 182 4.62 6.73 -7.68
N ALA A 183 5.72 7.01 -8.36
CA ALA A 183 6.56 8.18 -8.12
C ALA A 183 7.32 8.54 -9.41
N PRO A 184 7.92 9.75 -9.52
CA PRO A 184 8.71 10.12 -10.70
C PRO A 184 9.81 9.12 -11.07
N TRP A 185 10.28 8.36 -10.10
CA TRP A 185 11.38 7.40 -10.23
C TRP A 185 10.96 5.94 -10.03
N PHE A 186 9.66 5.65 -9.89
CA PHE A 186 9.13 4.30 -9.68
C PHE A 186 8.03 3.95 -10.67
N TYR A 187 8.17 2.78 -11.31
CA TYR A 187 7.14 2.14 -12.09
C TYR A 187 6.88 0.74 -11.53
N GLU A 188 5.66 0.50 -11.07
CA GLU A 188 5.26 -0.71 -10.35
C GLU A 188 4.50 -1.65 -11.27
N GLY A 189 4.90 -2.92 -11.31
CA GLY A 189 4.15 -4.03 -11.90
C GLY A 189 3.57 -4.92 -10.81
N THR A 190 2.26 -5.17 -10.86
CA THR A 190 1.52 -6.05 -9.94
C THR A 190 0.68 -7.05 -10.73
N ALA A 191 0.10 -8.05 -10.06
CA ALA A 191 -0.90 -8.89 -10.70
C ALA A 191 -2.11 -8.06 -11.17
N LYS A 192 -2.86 -8.58 -12.16
CA LYS A 192 -4.07 -7.92 -12.67
C LYS A 192 -5.12 -7.76 -11.58
N GLY A 193 -5.79 -6.59 -11.59
CA GLY A 193 -6.90 -6.30 -10.71
C GLY A 193 -6.52 -5.91 -9.29
N VAL A 194 -5.23 -5.79 -8.98
CA VAL A 194 -4.77 -5.27 -7.69
C VAL A 194 -5.12 -3.79 -7.58
N SER A 195 -5.87 -3.43 -6.54
CA SER A 195 -6.19 -2.06 -6.16
C SER A 195 -6.59 -2.02 -4.69
N LYS A 196 -6.54 -0.84 -4.07
CA LYS A 196 -6.98 -0.65 -2.68
C LYS A 196 -8.46 -1.02 -2.50
N SER A 197 -9.31 -0.74 -3.48
CA SER A 197 -10.73 -1.11 -3.43
C SER A 197 -10.95 -2.63 -3.54
N ALA A 198 -10.25 -3.32 -4.45
CA ALA A 198 -10.41 -4.77 -4.62
C ALA A 198 -10.03 -5.53 -3.34
N SER A 199 -8.92 -5.14 -2.70
CA SER A 199 -8.51 -5.74 -1.43
C SER A 199 -9.46 -5.42 -0.29
N LEU A 200 -9.93 -4.17 -0.20
CA LEU A 200 -10.91 -3.79 0.82
C LEU A 200 -12.22 -4.56 0.63
N GLY A 201 -12.63 -4.80 -0.63
CA GLY A 201 -13.76 -5.67 -0.97
C GLY A 201 -13.56 -7.11 -0.50
N ALA A 202 -12.39 -7.70 -0.76
CA ALA A 202 -12.04 -9.04 -0.29
C ALA A 202 -12.03 -9.14 1.26
N ALA A 203 -11.50 -8.11 1.93
CA ALA A 203 -11.55 -8.03 3.40
C ALA A 203 -12.99 -7.96 3.91
N CYS A 204 -13.83 -7.12 3.31
CA CYS A 204 -15.24 -6.98 3.64
C CYS A 204 -16.01 -8.30 3.47
N GLU A 205 -15.81 -9.00 2.36
CA GLU A 205 -16.43 -10.30 2.11
C GLU A 205 -16.04 -11.33 3.17
N ARG A 206 -14.73 -11.42 3.49
CA ARG A 206 -14.22 -12.36 4.49
C ARG A 206 -14.77 -12.10 5.89
N LEU A 207 -14.95 -10.83 6.25
CA LEU A 207 -15.38 -10.41 7.58
C LEU A 207 -16.90 -10.21 7.70
N GLY A 208 -17.68 -10.39 6.63
CA GLY A 208 -19.11 -10.15 6.62
C GLY A 208 -19.47 -8.67 6.85
N ILE A 209 -18.62 -7.74 6.41
CA ILE A 209 -18.81 -6.29 6.50
C ILE A 209 -19.30 -5.79 5.13
N ARG A 210 -20.34 -4.97 5.13
CA ARG A 210 -20.83 -4.36 3.89
C ARG A 210 -20.03 -3.09 3.59
N PRO A 211 -19.84 -2.71 2.31
CA PRO A 211 -19.17 -1.45 1.96
C PRO A 211 -19.74 -0.22 2.70
N GLN A 212 -21.05 -0.17 2.92
CA GLN A 212 -21.76 0.90 3.66
C GLN A 212 -21.38 0.98 5.15
N GLU A 213 -20.70 -0.03 5.67
CA GLU A 213 -20.20 -0.10 7.05
C GLU A 213 -18.70 0.23 7.14
N VAL A 214 -18.10 0.68 6.03
CA VAL A 214 -16.69 1.08 5.92
C VAL A 214 -16.59 2.60 5.83
N MET A 215 -15.69 3.20 6.58
CA MET A 215 -15.24 4.57 6.41
C MET A 215 -13.76 4.53 5.98
N ALA A 216 -13.39 5.23 4.93
CA ALA A 216 -12.03 5.22 4.37
C ALA A 216 -11.41 6.62 4.35
N PHE A 217 -10.11 6.69 4.62
CA PHE A 217 -9.34 7.93 4.66
C PHE A 217 -8.17 7.88 3.68
N GLY A 218 -7.96 8.97 2.93
CA GLY A 218 -6.90 9.06 1.94
C GLY A 218 -6.53 10.49 1.58
N ASP A 219 -5.43 10.65 0.82
CA ASP A 219 -4.94 11.96 0.37
C ASP A 219 -4.50 11.99 -1.10
N ALA A 220 -4.24 10.85 -1.73
CA ALA A 220 -3.65 10.78 -3.06
C ALA A 220 -4.53 10.03 -4.09
N GLN A 221 -4.12 10.06 -5.36
CA GLN A 221 -4.88 9.45 -6.46
C GLN A 221 -5.07 7.92 -6.31
N ASN A 222 -4.11 7.22 -5.71
CA ASN A 222 -4.22 5.78 -5.46
C ASN A 222 -5.29 5.42 -4.40
N ASP A 223 -5.81 6.42 -3.66
CA ASP A 223 -6.88 6.27 -2.68
C ASP A 223 -8.28 6.44 -3.29
N MET A 224 -8.37 6.98 -4.50
CA MET A 224 -9.68 7.26 -5.12
C MET A 224 -10.57 6.02 -5.15
N SER A 225 -10.03 4.88 -5.56
CA SER A 225 -10.80 3.64 -5.61
C SER A 225 -11.24 3.14 -4.23
N MET A 226 -10.47 3.42 -3.19
CA MET A 226 -10.78 3.05 -1.81
C MET A 226 -11.90 3.93 -1.23
N LEU A 227 -11.84 5.24 -1.47
CA LEU A 227 -12.89 6.16 -1.03
C LEU A 227 -14.21 5.90 -1.77
N ASP A 228 -14.16 5.68 -3.10
CA ASP A 228 -15.34 5.35 -3.90
C ASP A 228 -16.02 4.03 -3.50
N PHE A 229 -15.22 3.05 -3.07
CA PHE A 229 -15.73 1.76 -2.57
C PHE A 229 -16.39 1.88 -1.20
N ALA A 230 -15.86 2.70 -0.29
CA ALA A 230 -16.33 2.82 1.08
C ALA A 230 -17.72 3.45 1.13
N GLY A 231 -18.50 3.11 2.16
CA GLY A 231 -19.80 3.76 2.41
C GLY A 231 -19.66 5.22 2.85
N TYR A 232 -18.44 5.63 3.25
CA TYR A 232 -18.10 7.00 3.57
C TYR A 232 -16.62 7.27 3.32
N GLY A 233 -16.33 8.09 2.35
CA GLY A 233 -14.98 8.48 1.95
C GLY A 233 -14.58 9.82 2.54
N VAL A 234 -13.48 9.87 3.28
CA VAL A 234 -12.92 11.08 3.90
C VAL A 234 -11.61 11.46 3.23
N ALA A 235 -11.56 12.60 2.57
CA ALA A 235 -10.33 13.17 2.06
C ALA A 235 -9.65 14.03 3.12
N MET A 236 -8.32 13.86 3.27
CA MET A 236 -7.52 14.71 4.14
C MET A 236 -7.46 16.15 3.63
N GLY A 237 -7.25 17.12 4.51
CA GLY A 237 -7.11 18.53 4.13
C GLY A 237 -5.96 18.81 3.17
N ASN A 238 -4.90 18.01 3.21
CA ASN A 238 -3.76 18.03 2.27
C ASN A 238 -3.99 17.19 1.00
N ALA A 239 -5.15 16.53 0.84
CA ALA A 239 -5.43 15.67 -0.30
C ALA A 239 -5.42 16.42 -1.64
N CYS A 240 -5.16 15.68 -2.72
CA CYS A 240 -5.26 16.21 -4.08
C CYS A 240 -6.71 16.61 -4.42
N SER A 241 -6.85 17.53 -5.39
CA SER A 241 -8.15 18.10 -5.78
C SER A 241 -9.13 17.04 -6.29
N GLU A 242 -8.62 16.04 -7.01
CA GLU A 242 -9.40 14.96 -7.58
C GLU A 242 -10.03 14.08 -6.49
N LEU A 243 -9.26 13.76 -5.44
CA LEU A 243 -9.77 12.97 -4.31
C LEU A 243 -10.79 13.76 -3.51
N LYS A 244 -10.54 15.07 -3.25
CA LYS A 244 -11.50 15.95 -2.58
C LYS A 244 -12.82 16.08 -3.34
N ALA A 245 -12.80 15.97 -4.66
CA ALA A 245 -13.99 16.10 -5.49
C ALA A 245 -14.95 14.91 -5.39
N ILE A 246 -14.45 13.73 -4.99
CA ILE A 246 -15.25 12.50 -4.85
C ILE A 246 -15.56 12.12 -3.41
N ALA A 247 -14.89 12.74 -2.44
CA ALA A 247 -15.05 12.41 -1.03
C ALA A 247 -16.39 12.91 -0.48
N ASP A 248 -16.97 12.16 0.46
CA ASP A 248 -18.17 12.57 1.20
C ASP A 248 -17.85 13.69 2.21
N GLU A 249 -16.61 13.69 2.71
CA GLU A 249 -16.13 14.67 3.68
C GLU A 249 -14.68 15.09 3.37
N ILE A 250 -14.37 16.37 3.59
CA ILE A 250 -13.00 16.87 3.66
C ILE A 250 -12.72 17.24 5.10
N THR A 251 -11.73 16.57 5.72
CA THR A 251 -11.31 16.85 7.09
C THR A 251 -10.09 17.77 7.12
N LEU A 252 -9.47 17.96 8.30
CA LEU A 252 -8.22 18.69 8.46
C LEU A 252 -7.05 17.92 7.83
N SER A 253 -5.87 18.54 7.73
CA SER A 253 -4.69 17.88 7.19
C SER A 253 -4.14 16.79 8.14
N ASN A 254 -3.23 15.97 7.61
CA ASN A 254 -2.48 14.96 8.38
C ASN A 254 -1.61 15.59 9.50
N ASN A 255 -1.27 16.89 9.39
CA ASN A 255 -0.52 17.62 10.40
C ASN A 255 -1.42 18.31 11.46
N GLU A 256 -2.75 18.29 11.26
CA GLU A 256 -3.74 18.98 12.10
C GLU A 256 -4.75 17.99 12.73
N ASP A 257 -4.35 16.73 12.92
CA ASP A 257 -5.20 15.68 13.50
C ASP A 257 -6.52 15.44 12.73
N GLY A 258 -6.49 15.53 11.40
CA GLY A 258 -7.68 15.43 10.56
C GLY A 258 -8.47 14.13 10.75
N ILE A 259 -7.79 13.01 10.98
CA ILE A 259 -8.44 11.72 11.27
C ILE A 259 -9.19 11.79 12.61
N ALA A 260 -8.56 12.28 13.67
CA ALA A 260 -9.20 12.42 14.98
C ALA A 260 -10.43 13.33 14.90
N ALA A 261 -10.31 14.45 14.18
CA ALA A 261 -11.41 15.37 13.97
C ALA A 261 -12.58 14.72 13.20
N ALA A 262 -12.33 13.89 12.21
CA ALA A 262 -13.38 13.15 11.49
C ALA A 262 -14.00 12.06 12.40
N ILE A 263 -13.19 11.24 13.05
CA ILE A 263 -13.68 10.18 13.94
C ILE A 263 -14.60 10.76 15.01
N SER A 264 -14.25 11.89 15.66
CA SER A 264 -15.07 12.55 16.68
C SER A 264 -16.44 13.05 16.20
N ARG A 265 -16.63 13.23 14.89
CA ARG A 265 -17.94 13.59 14.31
C ARG A 265 -18.86 12.39 14.09
N HIS A 266 -18.29 11.19 13.97
CA HIS A 266 -19.00 9.98 13.58
C HIS A 266 -19.10 8.93 14.69
N PHE A 267 -18.30 9.08 15.75
CA PHE A 267 -18.26 8.16 16.90
C PHE A 267 -18.37 8.94 18.21
N ASP A 268 -19.01 8.35 19.19
CA ASP A 268 -19.10 8.88 20.54
C ASP A 268 -17.80 8.51 21.30
N ILE A 269 -16.75 9.37 21.18
CA ILE A 269 -15.44 9.19 21.83
C ILE A 269 -15.00 10.48 22.52
#